data_bde1e3e03dfbd6db55072b744fba537b
#
_entry.id   bde1e3e03dfbd6db55072b744fba537b
#
_cell.length_a   1.000
_cell.length_b   1.000
_cell.length_c   1.000
_cell.angle_alpha   90.00
_cell.angle_beta   90.00
_cell.angle_gamma   90.00
#
_symmetry.space_group_name_H-M   'P 1'
#
loop_
_entity.id
_entity.type
_entity.pdbx_description
1 polymer ?
#
loop_
_entity_poly.entity_id
_entity_poly.type
_entity_poly.pdbx_seq_one_letter_code
_entity_poly.pdbx_strand_id
1 'polypeptide(L)'
;QFNKDSEVLDKVKKDLNKLTKSEVKARFITKFSESPDCINLNTLRAVNTKPNQVYCFIGFRSICPVTSQPDFANIYLTSGSALNASWLIKYFKSYAERGDFHEHCVESMFEDIRDQFQCTSLEISGRFMRRGGIDINPTRSSSKKLFFKNFRFFNQ
;
A
#
# COMPACT_ATOMS: atom_id res chain seq x y z
N GLN A 1 -24.65 8.97 -21.12
CA GLN A 1 -25.39 8.79 -19.87
C GLN A 1 -25.55 7.28 -19.61
N PHE A 2 -25.35 6.83 -18.37
CA PHE A 2 -25.56 5.43 -18.00
C PHE A 2 -26.94 5.27 -17.35
N ASN A 3 -27.63 4.20 -17.68
CA ASN A 3 -28.97 3.92 -17.15
C ASN A 3 -28.96 2.90 -16.00
N LYS A 4 -27.87 2.14 -15.88
CA LYS A 4 -27.70 1.10 -14.84
C LYS A 4 -26.27 1.11 -14.30
N ASP A 5 -26.13 0.76 -13.03
CA ASP A 5 -24.84 0.61 -12.36
C ASP A 5 -23.93 -0.45 -13.05
N SER A 6 -24.52 -1.50 -13.60
CA SER A 6 -23.79 -2.52 -14.36
C SER A 6 -23.06 -1.96 -15.59
N GLU A 7 -23.71 -1.02 -16.31
CA GLU A 7 -23.12 -0.39 -17.50
C GLU A 7 -21.86 0.43 -17.13
N VAL A 8 -21.87 1.09 -15.97
CA VAL A 8 -20.71 1.81 -15.44
C VAL A 8 -19.57 0.84 -15.15
N LEU A 9 -19.84 -0.27 -14.41
CA LEU A 9 -18.84 -1.27 -14.08
C LEU A 9 -18.24 -1.92 -15.33
N ASP A 10 -19.06 -2.24 -16.32
CA ASP A 10 -18.60 -2.87 -17.56
C ASP A 10 -17.73 -1.91 -18.39
N LYS A 11 -18.10 -0.63 -18.43
CA LYS A 11 -17.28 0.41 -19.09
C LYS A 11 -15.93 0.55 -18.38
N VAL A 12 -15.92 0.67 -17.06
CA VAL A 12 -14.70 0.78 -16.23
C VAL A 12 -13.79 -0.42 -16.44
N LYS A 13 -14.32 -1.65 -16.35
CA LYS A 13 -13.56 -2.88 -16.61
C LYS A 13 -12.94 -2.89 -18.00
N LYS A 14 -13.76 -2.58 -19.03
CA LYS A 14 -13.29 -2.59 -20.43
C LYS A 14 -12.14 -1.61 -20.65
N ASP A 15 -12.29 -0.39 -20.15
CA ASP A 15 -11.28 0.65 -20.34
C ASP A 15 -10.00 0.34 -19.57
N LEU A 16 -10.10 -0.12 -18.31
CA LEU A 16 -8.95 -0.47 -17.49
C LEU A 16 -8.25 -1.73 -18.00
N ASN A 17 -8.98 -2.78 -18.42
CA ASN A 17 -8.38 -3.98 -19.03
C ASN A 17 -7.54 -3.62 -20.25
N LYS A 18 -8.07 -2.72 -21.11
CA LYS A 18 -7.35 -2.25 -22.29
C LYS A 18 -6.09 -1.46 -21.92
N LEU A 19 -6.19 -0.61 -20.89
CA LEU A 19 -5.09 0.24 -20.44
C LEU A 19 -3.98 -0.57 -19.76
N THR A 20 -4.36 -1.44 -18.83
CA THR A 20 -3.41 -2.20 -17.99
C THR A 20 -2.94 -3.50 -18.64
N LYS A 21 -3.60 -3.94 -19.71
CA LYS A 21 -3.41 -5.25 -20.35
C LYS A 21 -3.54 -6.41 -19.36
N SER A 22 -4.38 -6.25 -18.35
CA SER A 22 -4.59 -7.19 -17.23
C SER A 22 -6.05 -7.40 -16.98
N GLU A 23 -6.43 -8.50 -16.31
CA GLU A 23 -7.80 -8.73 -15.83
C GLU A 23 -8.12 -7.78 -14.68
N VAL A 24 -9.08 -6.87 -14.88
CA VAL A 24 -9.58 -5.94 -13.88
C VAL A 24 -10.93 -6.40 -13.35
N LYS A 25 -11.06 -6.48 -12.02
CA LYS A 25 -12.34 -6.71 -11.33
C LYS A 25 -12.83 -5.39 -10.75
N ALA A 26 -14.08 -5.04 -11.03
CA ALA A 26 -14.72 -3.84 -10.52
C ALA A 26 -16.02 -4.18 -9.79
N ARG A 27 -16.29 -3.48 -8.70
CA ARG A 27 -17.54 -3.61 -7.92
C ARG A 27 -17.85 -2.30 -7.22
N PHE A 28 -19.13 -2.02 -7.02
CA PHE A 28 -19.55 -1.00 -6.07
C PHE A 28 -19.43 -1.53 -4.65
N ILE A 29 -19.06 -0.66 -3.72
CA ILE A 29 -19.05 -0.95 -2.29
C ILE A 29 -19.77 0.17 -1.56
N THR A 30 -20.49 -0.18 -0.51
CA THR A 30 -21.18 0.76 0.39
C THR A 30 -20.38 1.05 1.65
N LYS A 31 -19.43 0.17 2.00
CA LYS A 31 -18.62 0.29 3.21
C LYS A 31 -17.21 -0.26 2.97
N PHE A 32 -16.21 0.44 3.48
CA PHE A 32 -14.85 -0.07 3.58
C PHE A 32 -14.73 -1.05 4.75
N SER A 33 -13.74 -1.94 4.70
CA SER A 33 -13.34 -2.71 5.88
C SER A 33 -12.79 -1.78 6.96
N GLU A 34 -12.82 -2.21 8.20
CA GLU A 34 -12.15 -1.49 9.28
C GLU A 34 -10.63 -1.51 9.07
N SER A 35 -10.00 -0.43 9.48
CA SER A 35 -8.53 -0.34 9.48
C SER A 35 -7.99 -1.37 10.48
N PRO A 36 -6.94 -2.12 10.14
CA PRO A 36 -6.37 -3.06 11.08
C PRO A 36 -5.73 -2.30 12.25
N ASP A 37 -5.84 -2.87 13.45
CA ASP A 37 -5.02 -2.42 14.58
C ASP A 37 -3.55 -2.56 14.22
N CYS A 38 -2.76 -1.51 14.43
CA CYS A 38 -1.35 -1.51 14.08
C CYS A 38 -0.50 -0.78 15.12
N ILE A 39 0.73 -1.21 15.23
CA ILE A 39 1.75 -0.56 16.05
C ILE A 39 2.48 0.47 15.18
N ASN A 40 2.48 1.72 15.61
CA ASN A 40 3.16 2.78 14.87
C ASN A 40 4.68 2.67 15.03
N LEU A 41 5.38 2.44 13.91
CA LEU A 41 6.84 2.38 13.88
C LEU A 41 7.50 3.68 14.33
N ASN A 42 6.90 4.83 14.03
CA ASN A 42 7.47 6.14 14.38
C ASN A 42 7.60 6.35 15.90
N THR A 43 6.79 5.64 16.69
CA THR A 43 6.79 5.72 18.16
C THR A 43 7.29 4.44 18.84
N LEU A 44 7.65 3.43 18.06
CA LEU A 44 8.12 2.16 18.59
C LEU A 44 9.50 2.32 19.24
N ARG A 45 9.60 1.93 20.52
CA ARG A 45 10.87 1.94 21.27
C ARG A 45 11.66 0.64 21.16
N ALA A 46 11.02 -0.44 20.73
CA ALA A 46 11.68 -1.72 20.56
C ALA A 46 12.65 -1.69 19.36
N VAL A 47 13.78 -2.41 19.48
CA VAL A 47 14.77 -2.53 18.40
C VAL A 47 14.18 -3.26 17.20
N ASN A 48 13.39 -4.31 17.46
CA ASN A 48 12.79 -5.16 16.43
C ASN A 48 11.28 -5.21 16.57
N THR A 49 10.62 -5.42 15.43
CA THR A 49 9.21 -5.78 15.38
C THR A 49 9.00 -7.20 15.94
N LYS A 50 7.76 -7.53 16.28
CA LYS A 50 7.38 -8.90 16.64
C LYS A 50 6.77 -9.60 15.41
N PRO A 51 7.06 -10.88 15.19
CA PRO A 51 6.45 -11.66 14.12
C PRO A 51 4.92 -11.66 14.19
N ASN A 52 4.28 -11.68 13.03
CA ASN A 52 2.82 -11.77 12.86
C ASN A 52 2.01 -10.62 13.50
N GLN A 53 2.65 -9.52 13.84
CA GLN A 53 1.97 -8.28 14.23
C GLN A 53 1.91 -7.30 13.06
N VAL A 54 0.91 -6.43 13.09
CA VAL A 54 0.75 -5.37 12.10
C VAL A 54 1.45 -4.11 12.58
N TYR A 55 2.27 -3.55 11.72
CA TYR A 55 2.96 -2.28 11.95
C TYR A 55 2.53 -1.27 10.90
N CYS A 56 2.55 0.00 11.26
CA CYS A 56 2.35 1.09 10.32
C CYS A 56 3.46 2.14 10.44
N PHE A 57 3.86 2.68 9.30
CA PHE A 57 4.68 3.88 9.20
C PHE A 57 3.81 5.01 8.70
N ILE A 58 3.60 6.02 9.53
CA ILE A 58 2.74 7.17 9.24
C ILE A 58 3.59 8.31 8.69
N GLY A 59 3.08 8.98 7.65
CA GLY A 59 3.75 10.12 7.03
C GLY A 59 4.85 9.70 6.04
N PHE A 60 4.69 8.56 5.37
CA PHE A 60 5.49 8.22 4.20
C PHE A 60 5.31 9.30 3.13
N ARG A 61 6.42 9.63 2.44
CA ARG A 61 6.45 10.60 1.36
C ARG A 61 7.30 10.05 0.21
N SER A 62 6.83 10.25 -1.01
CA SER A 62 7.59 10.12 -2.25
C SER A 62 7.28 11.29 -3.18
N ILE A 63 7.84 11.32 -4.37
CA ILE A 63 7.59 12.34 -5.40
C ILE A 63 6.91 11.67 -6.59
N CYS A 64 5.80 12.26 -7.07
CA CYS A 64 5.19 11.81 -8.31
C CYS A 64 6.14 12.07 -9.49
N PRO A 65 6.55 11.05 -10.27
CA PRO A 65 7.49 11.24 -11.37
C PRO A 65 6.93 12.06 -12.55
N VAL A 66 5.61 12.23 -12.60
CA VAL A 66 4.92 12.98 -13.66
C VAL A 66 4.71 14.44 -13.30
N THR A 67 4.25 14.71 -12.07
CA THR A 67 3.87 16.07 -11.64
C THR A 67 4.88 16.75 -10.74
N SER A 68 5.90 16.01 -10.28
CA SER A 68 6.89 16.44 -9.28
C SER A 68 6.28 16.90 -7.95
N GLN A 69 5.02 16.55 -7.72
CA GLN A 69 4.34 16.84 -6.46
C GLN A 69 4.58 15.72 -5.44
N PRO A 70 4.59 16.03 -4.13
CA PRO A 70 4.74 15.02 -3.10
C PRO A 70 3.49 14.12 -3.03
N ASP A 71 3.75 12.83 -2.92
CA ASP A 71 2.75 11.80 -2.66
C ASP A 71 2.91 11.33 -1.21
N PHE A 72 1.84 11.46 -0.43
CA PHE A 72 1.82 11.04 0.97
C PHE A 72 1.06 9.73 1.14
N ALA A 73 1.53 8.89 2.05
CA ALA A 73 0.89 7.62 2.38
C ALA A 73 1.12 7.21 3.82
N ASN A 74 0.36 6.19 4.24
CA ASN A 74 0.72 5.35 5.37
C ASN A 74 1.07 3.96 4.85
N ILE A 75 2.20 3.42 5.31
CA ILE A 75 2.68 2.09 4.92
C ILE A 75 2.33 1.13 6.04
N TYR A 76 1.60 0.07 5.71
CA TYR A 76 1.26 -1.03 6.60
C TYR A 76 2.06 -2.26 6.22
N LEU A 77 2.57 -2.99 7.21
CA LEU A 77 3.29 -4.23 6.97
C LEU A 77 3.01 -5.26 8.08
N THR A 78 3.09 -6.52 7.70
CA THR A 78 3.15 -7.66 8.61
C THR A 78 4.15 -8.67 8.08
N SER A 79 4.92 -9.31 8.97
CA SER A 79 5.93 -10.29 8.61
C SER A 79 5.92 -11.47 9.59
N GLY A 80 6.21 -12.67 9.08
CA GLY A 80 6.46 -13.84 9.92
C GLY A 80 7.81 -13.79 10.64
N SER A 81 8.67 -12.84 10.30
CA SER A 81 9.99 -12.63 10.90
C SER A 81 10.05 -11.32 11.68
N ALA A 82 10.92 -11.24 12.68
CA ALA A 82 11.24 -9.98 13.34
C ALA A 82 12.09 -9.10 12.41
N LEU A 83 11.71 -7.82 12.26
CA LEU A 83 12.40 -6.86 11.41
C LEU A 83 13.00 -5.75 12.28
N ASN A 84 14.16 -5.21 11.89
CA ASN A 84 14.76 -4.09 12.61
C ASN A 84 13.95 -2.80 12.37
N ALA A 85 13.35 -2.27 13.42
CA ALA A 85 12.46 -1.11 13.34
C ALA A 85 13.19 0.17 12.91
N SER A 86 14.42 0.38 13.40
CA SER A 86 15.21 1.56 13.03
C SER A 86 15.62 1.54 11.55
N TRP A 87 15.93 0.34 11.03
CA TRP A 87 16.21 0.18 9.60
C TRP A 87 14.96 0.49 8.77
N LEU A 88 13.79 -0.08 9.12
CA LEU A 88 12.53 0.18 8.43
C LEU A 88 12.19 1.68 8.38
N ILE A 89 12.32 2.38 9.52
CA ILE A 89 12.06 3.82 9.59
C ILE A 89 13.00 4.61 8.66
N LYS A 90 14.30 4.32 8.69
CA LYS A 90 15.28 4.96 7.82
C LYS A 90 14.99 4.66 6.35
N TYR A 91 14.67 3.42 6.04
CA TYR A 91 14.36 2.97 4.70
C TYR A 91 13.12 3.68 4.13
N PHE A 92 11.99 3.72 4.87
CA PHE A 92 10.81 4.44 4.42
C PHE A 92 11.06 5.95 4.25
N LYS A 93 11.84 6.56 5.12
CA LYS A 93 12.22 7.97 5.00
C LYS A 93 13.10 8.25 3.79
N SER A 94 13.86 7.29 3.30
CA SER A 94 14.73 7.47 2.12
C SER A 94 13.95 7.70 0.82
N TYR A 95 12.66 7.42 0.81
CA TYR A 95 11.78 7.67 -0.34
C TYR A 95 11.39 9.15 -0.51
N ALA A 96 11.64 10.00 0.48
CA ALA A 96 11.09 11.36 0.52
C ALA A 96 11.40 12.22 -0.71
N GLU A 97 12.54 11.97 -1.37
CA GLU A 97 12.97 12.68 -2.58
C GLU A 97 13.03 11.75 -3.82
N ARG A 98 12.52 10.51 -3.71
CA ARG A 98 12.48 9.57 -4.84
C ARG A 98 11.26 9.81 -5.70
N GLY A 99 11.47 9.89 -7.02
CA GLY A 99 10.43 10.02 -8.02
C GLY A 99 9.93 8.68 -8.51
N ASP A 100 9.03 8.05 -7.75
CA ASP A 100 8.48 6.72 -8.07
C ASP A 100 6.96 6.73 -8.06
N PHE A 101 6.33 5.90 -8.90
CA PHE A 101 4.90 5.62 -8.82
C PHE A 101 4.56 4.85 -7.54
N HIS A 102 3.34 5.01 -7.05
CA HIS A 102 2.85 4.36 -5.82
C HIS A 102 3.08 2.85 -5.82
N GLU A 103 2.77 2.21 -6.97
CA GLU A 103 2.91 0.77 -7.17
C GLU A 103 4.38 0.35 -7.10
N HIS A 104 5.26 1.12 -7.72
CA HIS A 104 6.70 0.86 -7.72
C HIS A 104 7.31 1.05 -6.33
N CYS A 105 6.88 2.07 -5.59
CA CYS A 105 7.30 2.23 -4.20
C CYS A 105 7.02 0.97 -3.38
N VAL A 106 5.79 0.44 -3.45
CA VAL A 106 5.39 -0.72 -2.65
C VAL A 106 6.03 -2.02 -3.15
N GLU A 107 6.25 -2.15 -4.46
CA GLU A 107 7.01 -3.26 -5.06
C GLU A 107 8.44 -3.30 -4.52
N SER A 108 9.17 -2.19 -4.64
CA SER A 108 10.54 -2.07 -4.15
C SER A 108 10.62 -2.32 -2.63
N MET A 109 9.68 -1.77 -1.85
CA MET A 109 9.63 -2.03 -0.41
C MET A 109 9.47 -3.51 -0.09
N PHE A 110 8.60 -4.20 -0.84
CA PHE A 110 8.37 -5.62 -0.64
C PHE A 110 9.64 -6.44 -0.94
N GLU A 111 10.28 -6.18 -2.06
CA GLU A 111 11.49 -6.89 -2.47
C GLU A 111 12.67 -6.59 -1.55
N ASP A 112 12.96 -5.32 -1.28
CA ASP A 112 14.10 -4.89 -0.47
C ASP A 112 13.98 -5.41 0.98
N ILE A 113 12.79 -5.35 1.59
CA ILE A 113 12.58 -5.85 2.97
C ILE A 113 12.67 -7.37 3.00
N ARG A 114 12.06 -8.06 2.01
CA ARG A 114 12.15 -9.50 1.90
C ARG A 114 13.61 -9.96 1.81
N ASP A 115 14.39 -9.30 0.96
CA ASP A 115 15.78 -9.68 0.71
C ASP A 115 16.69 -9.28 1.87
N GLN A 116 16.50 -8.10 2.49
CA GLN A 116 17.28 -7.65 3.64
C GLN A 116 17.13 -8.55 4.87
N PHE A 117 15.91 -9.04 5.12
CA PHE A 117 15.59 -9.82 6.31
C PHE A 117 15.33 -11.30 6.03
N GLN A 118 15.48 -11.75 4.78
CA GLN A 118 15.20 -13.12 4.33
C GLN A 118 13.83 -13.63 4.80
N CYS A 119 12.82 -12.74 4.69
CA CYS A 119 11.47 -13.05 5.16
C CYS A 119 10.81 -14.12 4.29
N THR A 120 10.32 -15.19 4.91
CA THR A 120 9.50 -16.22 4.24
C THR A 120 8.04 -15.79 4.08
N SER A 121 7.58 -14.85 4.91
CA SER A 121 6.23 -14.33 4.94
C SER A 121 6.29 -12.82 5.15
N LEU A 122 5.79 -12.06 4.19
CA LEU A 122 5.74 -10.59 4.23
C LEU A 122 4.51 -10.12 3.45
N GLU A 123 3.79 -9.15 3.99
CA GLU A 123 2.80 -8.38 3.25
C GLU A 123 2.97 -6.90 3.55
N ILE A 124 2.97 -6.07 2.50
CA ILE A 124 3.09 -4.61 2.57
C ILE A 124 1.95 -3.98 1.79
N SER A 125 1.33 -2.96 2.36
CA SER A 125 0.28 -2.17 1.72
C SER A 125 0.52 -0.68 1.92
N GLY A 126 0.59 0.07 0.81
CA GLY A 126 0.59 1.52 0.81
C GLY A 126 -0.83 2.08 0.73
N ARG A 127 -1.18 3.01 1.62
CA ARG A 127 -2.43 3.75 1.60
C ARG A 127 -2.14 5.19 1.23
N PHE A 128 -2.13 5.46 -0.07
CA PHE A 128 -1.79 6.78 -0.60
C PHE A 128 -2.97 7.74 -0.54
N MET A 129 -2.67 9.01 -0.33
CA MET A 129 -3.68 10.07 -0.33
C MET A 129 -4.34 10.16 -1.70
N ARG A 130 -5.65 10.40 -1.69
CA ARG A 130 -6.50 10.51 -2.87
C ARG A 130 -6.05 11.64 -3.79
N ARG A 131 -6.01 11.34 -5.09
CA ARG A 131 -5.85 12.31 -6.15
C ARG A 131 -7.02 12.24 -7.13
N GLY A 132 -7.67 13.36 -7.41
CA GLY A 132 -8.79 13.41 -8.35
C GLY A 132 -9.97 12.49 -7.98
N GLY A 133 -10.14 12.17 -6.69
CA GLY A 133 -11.19 11.25 -6.23
C GLY A 133 -10.83 9.77 -6.30
N ILE A 134 -9.60 9.42 -6.69
CA ILE A 134 -9.11 8.04 -6.82
C ILE A 134 -8.07 7.74 -5.73
N ASP A 135 -8.29 6.67 -4.97
CA ASP A 135 -7.31 6.10 -4.04
C ASP A 135 -6.56 4.97 -4.76
N ILE A 136 -5.22 5.05 -4.81
CA ILE A 136 -4.36 3.96 -5.30
C ILE A 136 -3.69 3.33 -4.09
N ASN A 137 -4.05 2.06 -3.82
CA ASN A 137 -3.61 1.35 -2.61
C ASN A 137 -2.90 0.04 -2.98
N PRO A 138 -1.65 0.11 -3.47
CA PRO A 138 -0.89 -1.07 -3.85
C PRO A 138 -0.61 -1.96 -2.64
N THR A 139 -0.68 -3.27 -2.88
CA THR A 139 -0.36 -4.29 -1.87
C THR A 139 0.47 -5.39 -2.52
N ARG A 140 1.53 -5.81 -1.83
CA ARG A 140 2.37 -6.96 -2.20
C ARG A 140 2.41 -7.96 -1.06
N SER A 141 2.32 -9.24 -1.40
CA SER A 141 2.26 -10.32 -0.40
C SER A 141 2.99 -11.56 -0.89
N SER A 142 3.67 -12.25 0.01
CA SER A 142 4.20 -13.59 -0.22
C SER A 142 3.10 -14.65 -0.33
N SER A 143 1.87 -14.33 0.09
CA SER A 143 0.71 -15.22 0.09
C SER A 143 -0.28 -14.81 -1.01
N LYS A 144 -0.95 -15.82 -1.61
CA LYS A 144 -2.08 -15.57 -2.53
C LYS A 144 -3.29 -14.98 -1.81
N LYS A 145 -3.45 -15.24 -0.51
CA LYS A 145 -4.52 -14.68 0.31
C LYS A 145 -3.99 -13.46 1.04
N LEU A 146 -4.49 -12.29 0.66
CA LEU A 146 -4.11 -11.03 1.28
C LEU A 146 -4.66 -10.91 2.71
N PHE A 147 -3.81 -10.45 3.62
CA PHE A 147 -4.17 -10.06 4.97
C PHE A 147 -4.87 -8.69 4.96
N PHE A 148 -4.25 -7.69 4.29
CA PHE A 148 -4.79 -6.35 4.20
C PHE A 148 -5.99 -6.29 3.26
N LYS A 149 -7.17 -6.06 3.83
CA LYS A 149 -8.42 -5.86 3.09
C LYS A 149 -8.51 -4.43 2.56
N ASN A 150 -9.56 -4.15 1.79
CA ASN A 150 -9.83 -2.80 1.30
C ASN A 150 -10.39 -1.92 2.44
N PHE A 151 -9.50 -1.33 3.23
CA PHE A 151 -9.81 -0.32 4.23
C PHE A 151 -9.33 1.06 3.77
N ARG A 152 -9.86 2.08 4.39
CA ARG A 152 -9.47 3.45 4.15
C ARG A 152 -8.89 4.06 5.41
N PHE A 153 -7.80 4.80 5.26
CA PHE A 153 -7.23 5.56 6.35
C PHE A 153 -7.90 6.94 6.45
N PHE A 154 -7.95 7.51 7.65
CA PHE A 154 -8.66 8.77 7.92
C PHE A 154 -8.23 9.94 7.02
N ASN A 155 -6.96 10.01 6.63
CA ASN A 155 -6.40 11.10 5.80
C ASN A 155 -6.38 10.79 4.29
N GLN A 156 -7.02 9.73 3.85
CA GLN A 156 -7.15 9.42 2.41
C GLN A 156 -8.27 10.20 1.74
#